data_2e60a34612472749fab70ba19b1b6122
#
_entry.id   2e60a34612472749fab70ba19b1b6122
#
_cell.length_a   1.000
_cell.length_b   1.000
_cell.length_c   1.000
_cell.angle_alpha   90.00
_cell.angle_beta   90.00
_cell.angle_gamma   90.00
#
_symmetry.space_group_name_H-M   'P 1'
#
loop_
_entity.id
_entity.type
_entity.pdbx_description
1 polymer ?
#
loop_
_entity_poly.entity_id
_entity_poly.type
_entity_poly.pdbx_seq_one_letter_code
_entity_poly.pdbx_strand_id
1 'polypeptide(L)'
;GVQTCALPIFFQIYFEEAYDEMMASRVCVALKKEIKTVPNDFFIGQIQARPVLSLYHIGSYETLHIGYKALLDYAQEHHLHLQLPYWQHYEKGPGIVLKGNPDKYVTKIIVPYERG
;
A
#
# COMPACT_ATOMS: atom_id res chain seq x y z
N GLY A 1 9.60 18.70 19.39
CA GLY A 1 8.71 18.34 19.48
C GLY A 1 7.78 17.50 19.04
N VAL A 2 7.25 17.45 19.07
CA VAL A 2 6.63 16.89 18.79
C VAL A 2 5.96 16.44 18.30
N GLN A 3 5.65 15.98 18.18
CA GLN A 3 5.18 15.53 17.65
C GLN A 3 4.38 15.08 17.39
N THR A 4 4.45 15.00 16.94
CA THR A 4 3.23 14.74 16.47
C THR A 4 2.54 13.57 16.89
N CYS A 5 1.32 13.52 16.89
CA CYS A 5 0.51 12.42 17.29
C CYS A 5 0.06 11.56 16.13
N ALA A 6 0.63 11.79 14.97
CA ALA A 6 0.26 10.99 13.82
C ALA A 6 0.81 9.58 13.97
N LEU A 7 -0.05 8.60 13.80
CA LEU A 7 0.35 7.21 13.81
C LEU A 7 1.23 6.92 12.61
N PRO A 8 2.21 5.99 12.75
CA PRO A 8 3.01 5.59 11.60
C PRO A 8 2.13 4.97 10.54
N ILE A 9 2.47 5.22 9.28
CA ILE A 9 1.78 4.61 8.17
C ILE A 9 2.45 3.29 7.87
N PHE A 10 1.68 2.21 8.00
CA PHE A 10 2.13 0.89 7.61
C PHE A 10 1.67 0.63 6.19
N PHE A 11 2.55 0.09 5.37
CA PHE A 11 2.21 -0.26 4.00
C PHE A 11 2.97 -1.49 3.57
N GLN A 12 2.51 -2.10 2.50
CA GLN A 12 3.12 -3.28 1.93
C GLN A 12 3.39 -3.03 0.46
N ILE A 13 4.58 -3.40 -0.01
CA ILE A 13 4.99 -3.25 -1.40
C ILE A 13 4.98 -4.62 -2.03
N TYR A 14 4.34 -4.74 -3.18
CA TYR A 14 4.24 -5.96 -3.95
C TYR A 14 5.02 -5.80 -5.26
N PHE A 15 5.85 -6.80 -5.57
CA PHE A 15 6.75 -6.76 -6.71
C PHE A 15 6.32 -7.63 -7.87
N GLU A 16 5.23 -8.37 -7.72
CA GLU A 16 4.73 -9.30 -8.73
C GLU A 16 3.25 -9.04 -9.03
N GLU A 17 2.84 -9.33 -10.26
CA GLU A 17 1.47 -9.14 -10.69
C GLU A 17 0.54 -10.25 -10.20
N ALA A 18 1.07 -11.47 -10.06
CA ALA A 18 0.24 -12.62 -9.80
C ALA A 18 -0.06 -12.79 -8.31
N TYR A 19 -1.28 -13.11 -8.02
CA TYR A 19 -1.68 -13.54 -6.70
C TYR A 19 -1.28 -14.99 -6.52
N ASP A 20 -0.23 -15.20 -5.74
CA ASP A 20 0.22 -16.51 -5.35
C ASP A 20 0.46 -16.46 -3.85
N GLU A 21 0.27 -17.58 -3.16
CA GLU A 21 0.56 -17.69 -1.73
C GLU A 21 2.01 -17.38 -1.40
N MET A 22 2.90 -17.53 -2.38
CA MET A 22 4.33 -17.28 -2.24
C MET A 22 4.76 -15.93 -2.82
N MET A 23 3.82 -15.01 -3.02
CA MET A 23 4.14 -13.73 -3.61
C MET A 23 5.06 -12.91 -2.70
N ALA A 24 6.16 -12.43 -3.28
CA ALA A 24 7.12 -11.61 -2.55
C ALA A 24 6.56 -10.24 -2.25
N SER A 25 6.67 -9.82 -1.00
CA SER A 25 6.27 -8.48 -0.59
C SER A 25 7.19 -7.99 0.52
N ARG A 26 7.14 -6.68 0.77
CA ARG A 26 7.84 -6.06 1.88
C ARG A 26 6.84 -5.33 2.76
N VAL A 27 6.94 -5.56 4.06
CA VAL A 27 6.18 -4.80 5.04
C VAL A 27 7.02 -3.58 5.43
N CYS A 28 6.44 -2.41 5.33
CA CYS A 28 7.15 -1.15 5.47
C CYS A 28 6.46 -0.21 6.44
N VAL A 29 7.25 0.68 7.02
CA VAL A 29 6.75 1.77 7.85
C VAL A 29 7.35 3.06 7.31
N ALA A 30 6.51 4.05 7.08
CA ALA A 30 6.98 5.36 6.66
C ALA A 30 7.62 6.08 7.84
N LEU A 31 8.79 6.65 7.60
CA LEU A 31 9.52 7.42 8.61
C LEU A 31 9.40 8.91 8.29
N LYS A 32 9.22 9.71 9.32
CA LYS A 32 9.21 11.17 9.17
C LYS A 32 10.59 11.75 9.04
N LYS A 33 11.58 11.08 9.63
CA LYS A 33 12.97 11.53 9.58
C LYS A 33 13.83 10.40 9.08
N GLU A 34 14.86 10.76 8.34
CA GLU A 34 15.87 9.81 7.94
C GLU A 34 16.62 9.28 9.15
N ILE A 35 16.80 7.98 9.22
CA ILE A 35 17.67 7.35 10.23
C ILE A 35 18.85 6.73 9.50
N LYS A 36 20.03 6.78 10.13
CA LYS A 36 21.26 6.35 9.48
C LYS A 36 21.57 4.88 9.68
N THR A 37 21.08 4.32 10.76
CA THR A 37 21.35 2.92 11.08
C THR A 37 20.10 2.21 11.48
N VAL A 38 19.99 0.95 11.07
CA VAL A 38 18.88 0.08 11.43
C VAL A 38 19.45 -1.24 11.91
N PRO A 39 18.68 -2.02 12.68
CA PRO A 39 19.10 -3.37 13.03
C PRO A 39 19.36 -4.23 11.79
N ASN A 40 20.13 -5.29 11.98
CA ASN A 40 20.31 -6.30 10.92
C ASN A 40 18.97 -6.78 10.46
N ASP A 41 18.71 -7.22 9.35
CA ASP A 41 17.43 -7.67 8.81
C ASP A 41 16.45 -6.54 8.45
N PHE A 42 16.80 -5.29 8.73
CA PHE A 42 15.99 -4.15 8.33
C PHE A 42 16.65 -3.44 7.15
N PHE A 43 15.84 -2.77 6.35
CA PHE A 43 16.31 -1.98 5.22
C PHE A 43 15.77 -0.57 5.32
N ILE A 44 16.60 0.40 5.01
CA ILE A 44 16.18 1.77 4.81
C ILE A 44 16.13 2.01 3.31
N GLY A 45 15.04 2.54 2.83
CA GLY A 45 14.90 2.86 1.42
C GLY A 45 14.09 4.11 1.22
N GLN A 46 14.00 4.52 -0.02
CA GLN A 46 13.20 5.66 -0.43
C GLN A 46 12.28 5.25 -1.56
N ILE A 47 11.07 5.79 -1.53
CA ILE A 47 10.14 5.63 -2.65
C ILE A 47 10.19 6.93 -3.42
N GLN A 48 10.55 6.86 -4.69
CA GLN A 48 10.62 8.04 -5.53
C GLN A 48 9.22 8.46 -5.95
N ALA A 49 9.03 9.76 -6.03
CA ALA A 49 7.77 10.31 -6.52
C ALA A 49 7.58 9.94 -7.99
N ARG A 50 6.39 9.49 -8.32
CA ARG A 50 6.01 9.14 -9.68
C ARG A 50 4.48 9.20 -9.80
N PRO A 51 3.95 9.34 -11.01
CA PRO A 51 2.50 9.31 -11.18
C PRO A 51 1.92 7.99 -10.72
N VAL A 52 0.84 8.07 -9.95
CA VAL A 52 0.17 6.88 -9.44
C VAL A 52 -1.33 7.00 -9.64
N LEU A 53 -1.97 5.87 -9.82
CA LEU A 53 -3.40 5.71 -9.75
C LEU A 53 -3.70 5.11 -8.39
N SER A 54 -4.60 5.71 -7.64
CA SER A 54 -4.92 5.22 -6.31
C SER A 54 -6.42 5.15 -6.07
N LEU A 55 -6.79 4.27 -5.15
CA LEU A 55 -8.18 4.03 -4.80
C LEU A 55 -8.26 3.68 -3.32
N TYR A 56 -9.23 4.24 -2.62
CA TYR A 56 -9.54 3.82 -1.25
C TYR A 56 -10.56 2.69 -1.29
N HIS A 57 -10.22 1.59 -0.66
CA HIS A 57 -11.13 0.48 -0.46
C HIS A 57 -11.61 0.49 0.98
N ILE A 58 -12.91 0.54 1.19
CA ILE A 58 -13.53 0.47 2.50
C ILE A 58 -14.16 -0.91 2.65
N GLY A 59 -13.69 -1.66 3.64
CA GLY A 59 -14.17 -3.00 3.89
C GLY A 59 -13.06 -3.98 4.24
N SER A 60 -13.42 -5.22 4.41
CA SER A 60 -12.47 -6.27 4.79
C SER A 60 -11.48 -6.55 3.66
N TYR A 61 -10.36 -7.17 4.02
CA TYR A 61 -9.34 -7.53 3.05
C TYR A 61 -9.83 -8.58 2.05
N GLU A 62 -10.86 -9.34 2.40
CA GLU A 62 -11.44 -10.34 1.51
C GLU A 62 -12.07 -9.72 0.26
N THR A 63 -12.47 -8.46 0.33
CA THR A 63 -13.08 -7.74 -0.79
C THR A 63 -12.12 -6.79 -1.52
N LEU A 64 -10.83 -6.82 -1.18
CA LEU A 64 -9.83 -5.97 -1.85
C LEU A 64 -9.79 -6.19 -3.36
N HIS A 65 -10.09 -7.39 -3.82
CA HIS A 65 -10.11 -7.71 -5.25
C HIS A 65 -11.08 -6.82 -6.03
N ILE A 66 -12.14 -6.33 -5.38
CA ILE A 66 -13.10 -5.41 -6.02
C ILE A 66 -12.41 -4.08 -6.33
N GLY A 67 -11.60 -3.58 -5.38
CA GLY A 67 -10.83 -2.36 -5.59
C GLY A 67 -9.79 -2.50 -6.69
N TYR A 68 -9.08 -3.63 -6.72
CA TYR A 68 -8.10 -3.89 -7.78
C TYR A 68 -8.75 -3.97 -9.15
N LYS A 69 -9.91 -4.63 -9.23
CA LYS A 69 -10.63 -4.70 -10.49
C LYS A 69 -11.03 -3.30 -10.97
N ALA A 70 -11.50 -2.44 -10.07
CA ALA A 70 -11.85 -1.08 -10.43
C ALA A 70 -10.65 -0.30 -10.97
N LEU A 71 -9.47 -0.47 -10.37
CA LEU A 71 -8.24 0.17 -10.85
C LEU A 71 -7.85 -0.35 -12.24
N LEU A 72 -7.92 -1.65 -12.44
CA LEU A 72 -7.58 -2.26 -13.74
C LEU A 72 -8.53 -1.78 -14.83
N ASP A 73 -9.84 -1.75 -14.54
CA ASP A 73 -10.83 -1.31 -15.50
C ASP A 73 -10.63 0.16 -15.87
N TYR A 74 -10.36 1.00 -14.88
CA TYR A 74 -10.08 2.41 -15.13
C TYR A 74 -8.83 2.60 -15.98
N ALA A 75 -7.77 1.89 -15.65
CA ALA A 75 -6.51 1.98 -16.39
C ALA A 75 -6.71 1.56 -17.85
N GLN A 76 -7.46 0.49 -18.09
CA GLN A 76 -7.74 0.02 -19.44
C GLN A 76 -8.55 1.06 -20.22
N GLU A 77 -9.58 1.61 -19.60
CA GLU A 77 -10.44 2.61 -20.23
C GLU A 77 -9.68 3.88 -20.61
N HIS A 78 -8.72 4.28 -19.80
CA HIS A 78 -7.95 5.51 -19.99
C HIS A 78 -6.56 5.29 -20.62
N HIS A 79 -6.28 4.08 -21.08
CA HIS A 79 -5.01 3.72 -21.75
C HIS A 79 -3.79 3.99 -20.86
N LEU A 80 -3.90 3.65 -19.59
CA LEU A 80 -2.80 3.76 -18.64
C LEU A 80 -2.12 2.39 -18.50
N HIS A 81 -0.79 2.39 -18.52
CA HIS A 81 0.00 1.18 -18.32
C HIS A 81 0.40 1.11 -16.86
N LEU A 82 -0.20 0.20 -16.11
CA LEU A 82 0.12 0.01 -14.69
C LEU A 82 1.49 -0.63 -14.56
N GLN A 83 2.25 -0.16 -13.58
CA GLN A 83 3.64 -0.54 -13.37
C GLN A 83 3.81 -1.20 -12.01
N LEU A 84 4.87 -1.99 -11.88
CA LEU A 84 5.31 -2.53 -10.60
C LEU A 84 6.43 -1.65 -10.03
N PRO A 85 6.63 -1.65 -8.74
CA PRO A 85 5.82 -2.29 -7.71
C PRO A 85 4.56 -1.52 -7.40
N TYR A 86 3.58 -2.16 -6.78
CA TYR A 86 2.42 -1.47 -6.27
C TYR A 86 2.35 -1.61 -4.75
N TRP A 87 1.51 -0.78 -4.10
CA TRP A 87 1.46 -0.72 -2.65
C TRP A 87 0.04 -0.75 -2.11
N GLN A 88 -0.06 -1.23 -0.87
CA GLN A 88 -1.28 -1.08 -0.07
C GLN A 88 -0.91 -0.32 1.20
N HIS A 89 -1.55 0.82 1.44
CA HIS A 89 -1.43 1.55 2.69
C HIS A 89 -2.63 1.23 3.57
N TYR A 90 -2.36 0.78 4.78
CA TYR A 90 -3.38 0.38 5.73
C TYR A 90 -3.72 1.58 6.60
N GLU A 91 -4.65 2.40 6.11
CA GLU A 91 -5.06 3.64 6.78
C GLU A 91 -5.82 3.33 8.06
N LYS A 92 -6.66 2.31 8.03
CA LYS A 92 -7.40 1.82 9.17
C LYS A 92 -7.53 0.31 9.03
N GLY A 93 -7.08 -0.42 10.02
CA GLY A 93 -7.08 -1.88 9.98
C GLY A 93 -7.27 -2.47 11.36
N PRO A 94 -6.89 -3.74 11.54
CA PRO A 94 -6.98 -4.39 12.84
C PRO A 94 -6.16 -3.66 13.89
N GLY A 95 -6.73 -3.51 15.07
CA GLY A 95 -5.99 -2.99 16.21
C GLY A 95 -5.02 -4.02 16.78
N ILE A 96 -4.11 -3.55 17.64
CA ILE A 96 -3.13 -4.42 18.27
C ILE A 96 -3.82 -5.41 19.23
N VAL A 97 -4.84 -4.96 19.94
CA VAL A 97 -5.52 -5.77 20.95
C VAL A 97 -6.84 -6.31 20.42
N LEU A 98 -7.59 -5.48 19.69
CA LEU A 98 -8.89 -5.85 19.17
C LEU A 98 -8.88 -5.73 17.67
N LYS A 99 -9.48 -6.71 17.00
CA LYS A 99 -9.57 -6.74 15.55
C LYS A 99 -10.35 -5.56 14.99
N GLY A 100 -11.31 -5.04 15.75
CA GLY A 100 -12.21 -4.00 15.28
C GLY A 100 -13.24 -4.58 14.31
N ASN A 101 -13.89 -3.69 13.56
CA ASN A 101 -14.89 -4.08 12.58
C ASN A 101 -14.27 -4.08 11.17
N PRO A 102 -14.04 -5.26 10.56
CA PRO A 102 -13.42 -5.33 9.24
C PRO A 102 -14.16 -4.55 8.15
N ASP A 103 -15.48 -4.37 8.29
CA ASP A 103 -16.26 -3.60 7.30
C ASP A 103 -15.88 -2.12 7.27
N LYS A 104 -15.18 -1.64 8.30
CA LYS A 104 -14.73 -0.26 8.39
C LYS A 104 -13.24 -0.09 8.11
N TYR A 105 -12.53 -1.13 7.74
CA TYR A 105 -11.13 -1.01 7.36
C TYR A 105 -11.01 -0.13 6.12
N VAL A 106 -9.94 0.65 6.07
CA VAL A 106 -9.65 1.52 4.94
C VAL A 106 -8.26 1.18 4.41
N THR A 107 -8.20 0.71 3.19
CA THR A 107 -6.94 0.39 2.52
C THR A 107 -6.81 1.27 1.29
N LYS A 108 -5.71 1.98 1.19
CA LYS A 108 -5.41 2.75 -0.02
C LYS A 108 -4.53 1.90 -0.93
N ILE A 109 -5.04 1.60 -2.11
CA ILE A 109 -4.29 0.86 -3.12
C ILE A 109 -3.63 1.88 -4.04
N ILE A 110 -2.34 1.75 -4.26
CA ILE A 110 -1.55 2.71 -5.03
C ILE A 110 -0.77 1.96 -6.10
N VAL A 111 -0.97 2.30 -7.36
CA VAL A 111 -0.30 1.65 -8.48
C VAL A 111 0.31 2.71 -9.38
N PRO A 112 1.63 2.68 -9.61
CA PRO A 112 2.26 3.58 -10.56
C PRO A 112 1.77 3.29 -11.97
N TYR A 113 1.79 4.31 -12.82
CA TYR A 113 1.41 4.14 -14.22
C TYR A 113 2.27 4.96 -15.14
N GLU A 114 2.27 4.57 -16.41
CA GLU A 114 2.79 5.35 -17.51
C GLU A 114 1.68 5.51 -18.54
N ARG A 115 1.68 6.63 -19.24
CA ARG A 115 0.73 6.82 -20.33
C ARG A 115 1.23 6.10 -21.57
N GLY A 116 0.33 5.37 -22.16
CA GLY A 116 0.64 4.64 -23.38
C GLY A 116 0.40 5.41 -24.65
#